data_05e06484b1cac01d862106af5e0bf0e2
#
_entry.id   05e06484b1cac01d862106af5e0bf0e2
#
_cell.length_a   1.000
_cell.length_b   1.000
_cell.length_c   1.000
_cell.angle_alpha   90.00
_cell.angle_beta   90.00
_cell.angle_gamma   90.00
#
_symmetry.space_group_name_H-M   'P 1'
#
loop_
_entity.id
_entity.type
_entity.pdbx_description
1 polymer ?
#
loop_
_entity_poly.entity_id
_entity_poly.type
_entity_poly.pdbx_seq_one_letter_code
_entity_poly.pdbx_strand_id
1 'polypeptide(L)'
;ERWIYATDTPLAKEVGVEGYYVRIAPPETADAASPLDGFVPIKNRPPQASGQRASLMVSPDALALVRFGLRAPDDPRIRNTVRVIDALLKVDLPAGPCWRRYNGDGYGEHEDGRAFDGSGVGRPWPLLTGERAHYELAAGNRAAAEALLATLEGFASDGHLLPEQVWDAPDIPERELFRGRPSGSAMPLVWAHAEHVKLLRSLADGRVFDMPPQPRQRYQVEGVRSRHCVWRFNNKCRSLSAGSILRVELLAAATIHWTSDAWRTVRDTPTRDSGFGIHFADLDTAGLTAGGGIVFTIHWTDAERWEGVDYGLAIE
;
A
#
# COMPACT_ATOMS: atom_id res chain seq x y z
N GLU A 1 -3.38 -5.00 7.48
CA GLU A 1 -2.01 -4.47 7.53
C GLU A 1 -0.96 -5.57 7.35
N ARG A 2 -1.08 -6.74 8.00
CA ARG A 2 -0.15 -7.87 7.86
C ARG A 2 0.04 -8.33 6.40
N TRP A 3 -0.93 -8.11 5.54
CA TRP A 3 -0.94 -8.52 4.13
C TRP A 3 -0.08 -7.66 3.22
N ILE A 4 0.15 -6.43 3.62
CA ILE A 4 0.86 -5.44 2.82
C ILE A 4 2.11 -4.89 3.52
N TYR A 5 2.47 -5.43 4.71
CA TYR A 5 3.71 -5.10 5.39
C TYR A 5 4.64 -6.31 5.41
N ALA A 6 5.69 -6.26 4.60
CA ALA A 6 6.65 -7.33 4.41
C ALA A 6 7.83 -7.17 5.36
N THR A 7 8.18 -8.25 6.07
CA THR A 7 9.37 -8.34 6.94
C THR A 7 10.31 -9.43 6.45
N ASP A 8 11.52 -9.48 6.96
CA ASP A 8 12.52 -10.52 6.68
C ASP A 8 12.89 -10.72 5.21
N THR A 9 12.63 -9.70 4.38
CA THR A 9 12.96 -9.74 2.96
C THR A 9 14.45 -9.41 2.72
N PRO A 10 15.05 -9.88 1.60
CA PRO A 10 16.38 -9.45 1.21
C PRO A 10 16.48 -7.92 1.07
N LEU A 11 15.44 -7.26 0.53
CA LEU A 11 15.37 -5.81 0.37
C LEU A 11 15.34 -5.08 1.72
N ALA A 12 14.60 -5.60 2.72
CA ALA A 12 14.62 -5.02 4.08
C ALA A 12 16.03 -5.05 4.69
N LYS A 13 16.74 -6.16 4.49
CA LYS A 13 18.12 -6.33 4.96
C LYS A 13 19.08 -5.39 4.24
N GLU A 14 18.96 -5.25 2.93
CA GLU A 14 19.78 -4.36 2.10
C GLU A 14 19.63 -2.89 2.53
N VAL A 15 18.40 -2.43 2.74
CA VAL A 15 18.10 -1.05 3.18
C VAL A 15 18.33 -0.85 4.68
N GLY A 16 18.48 -1.93 5.45
CA GLY A 16 18.68 -1.89 6.92
C GLY A 16 17.42 -1.46 7.67
N VAL A 17 16.27 -2.04 7.31
CA VAL A 17 14.97 -1.83 7.96
C VAL A 17 14.37 -3.16 8.40
N GLU A 18 13.45 -3.11 9.37
CA GLU A 18 12.73 -4.31 9.82
C GLU A 18 11.73 -4.81 8.76
N GLY A 19 11.09 -3.89 8.04
CA GLY A 19 10.09 -4.19 7.03
C GLY A 19 9.57 -2.93 6.36
N TYR A 20 8.65 -3.07 5.41
CA TYR A 20 8.08 -1.98 4.64
C TYR A 20 6.72 -2.38 4.05
N TYR A 21 5.90 -1.38 3.72
CA TYR A 21 4.67 -1.61 2.97
C TYR A 21 4.98 -1.93 1.51
N VAL A 22 4.42 -3.03 1.02
CA VAL A 22 4.42 -3.38 -0.39
C VAL A 22 3.29 -2.67 -1.12
N ARG A 23 3.43 -2.49 -2.42
CA ARG A 23 2.44 -1.79 -3.24
C ARG A 23 1.10 -2.50 -3.28
N ILE A 24 1.10 -3.82 -3.39
CA ILE A 24 -0.12 -4.62 -3.60
C ILE A 24 0.09 -6.05 -3.07
N ALA A 25 -0.98 -6.63 -2.54
CA ALA A 25 -1.07 -8.05 -2.21
C ALA A 25 -2.03 -8.72 -3.20
N PRO A 26 -1.54 -9.53 -4.14
CA PRO A 26 -2.40 -10.21 -5.10
C PRO A 26 -3.25 -11.30 -4.44
N PRO A 27 -4.36 -11.74 -5.07
CA PRO A 27 -5.29 -12.71 -4.48
C PRO A 27 -4.63 -14.02 -4.02
N GLU A 28 -3.60 -14.47 -4.71
CA GLU A 28 -2.87 -15.70 -4.40
C GLU A 28 -2.19 -15.65 -3.02
N THR A 29 -1.88 -14.46 -2.51
CA THR A 29 -1.33 -14.29 -1.16
C THR A 29 -2.34 -14.63 -0.07
N ALA A 30 -3.63 -14.70 -0.41
CA ALA A 30 -4.69 -15.06 0.53
C ALA A 30 -4.49 -16.46 1.12
N ASP A 31 -4.13 -17.43 0.30
CA ASP A 31 -3.92 -18.81 0.73
C ASP A 31 -2.60 -18.99 1.51
N ALA A 32 -1.56 -18.29 1.09
CA ALA A 32 -0.28 -18.27 1.78
C ALA A 32 -0.30 -17.43 3.07
N ALA A 33 -1.29 -16.56 3.24
CA ALA A 33 -1.38 -15.55 4.30
C ALA A 33 -0.11 -14.67 4.41
N SER A 34 0.57 -14.44 3.28
CA SER A 34 1.83 -13.69 3.22
C SER A 34 1.95 -12.91 1.91
N PRO A 35 2.32 -11.62 1.94
CA PRO A 35 2.61 -10.86 0.73
C PRO A 35 3.87 -11.35 0.01
N LEU A 36 4.69 -12.18 0.66
CA LEU A 36 5.98 -12.64 0.13
C LEU A 36 5.83 -13.63 -1.02
N ASP A 37 4.75 -14.40 -1.06
CA ASP A 37 4.57 -15.53 -1.98
C ASP A 37 3.77 -15.18 -3.23
N GLY A 38 3.24 -13.95 -3.33
CA GLY A 38 2.45 -13.52 -4.48
C GLY A 38 3.29 -12.93 -5.61
N PHE A 39 2.81 -13.12 -6.85
CA PHE A 39 3.34 -12.47 -8.04
C PHE A 39 2.37 -11.40 -8.55
N VAL A 40 2.90 -10.24 -8.92
CA VAL A 40 2.12 -9.13 -9.49
C VAL A 40 2.49 -9.00 -10.96
N PRO A 41 1.52 -9.13 -11.88
CA PRO A 41 1.76 -8.83 -13.29
C PRO A 41 1.91 -7.32 -13.50
N ILE A 42 2.91 -6.93 -14.28
CA ILE A 42 3.14 -5.54 -14.69
C ILE A 42 2.68 -5.40 -16.15
N LYS A 43 1.55 -4.75 -16.35
CA LYS A 43 0.87 -4.65 -17.64
C LYS A 43 1.75 -4.01 -18.75
N ASN A 44 2.57 -3.03 -18.36
CA ASN A 44 3.36 -2.23 -19.31
C ASN A 44 4.78 -2.78 -19.50
N ARG A 45 4.93 -4.10 -19.38
CA ARG A 45 6.18 -4.82 -19.67
C ARG A 45 5.93 -5.97 -20.64
N PRO A 46 6.96 -6.36 -21.40
CA PRO A 46 6.88 -7.55 -22.23
C PRO A 46 6.44 -8.77 -21.41
N PRO A 47 5.61 -9.69 -21.94
CA PRO A 47 5.07 -10.82 -21.19
C PRO A 47 6.13 -11.64 -20.43
N GLN A 48 7.32 -11.78 -21.02
CA GLN A 48 8.45 -12.52 -20.44
C GLN A 48 9.07 -11.85 -19.21
N ALA A 49 8.84 -10.53 -19.05
CA ALA A 49 9.35 -9.71 -17.95
C ALA A 49 8.24 -9.08 -17.11
N SER A 50 6.98 -9.50 -17.29
CA SER A 50 5.82 -8.84 -16.69
C SER A 50 5.52 -9.23 -15.25
N GLY A 51 6.18 -10.24 -14.69
CA GLY A 51 5.93 -10.69 -13.32
C GLY A 51 6.98 -10.23 -12.33
N GLN A 52 6.54 -9.72 -11.17
CA GLN A 52 7.41 -9.40 -10.06
C GLN A 52 6.82 -9.93 -8.75
N ARG A 53 7.67 -10.38 -7.81
CA ARG A 53 7.21 -10.76 -6.46
C ARG A 53 6.57 -9.55 -5.79
N ALA A 54 5.40 -9.75 -5.19
CA ALA A 54 4.69 -8.70 -4.46
C ALA A 54 5.56 -8.08 -3.37
N SER A 55 6.35 -8.91 -2.67
CA SER A 55 7.30 -8.47 -1.64
C SER A 55 8.40 -7.53 -2.13
N LEU A 56 8.67 -7.48 -3.42
CA LEU A 56 9.68 -6.60 -4.01
C LEU A 56 9.06 -5.35 -4.68
N MET A 57 7.74 -5.24 -4.70
CA MET A 57 7.06 -4.11 -5.36
C MET A 57 6.69 -3.04 -4.33
N VAL A 58 7.37 -1.91 -4.41
CA VAL A 58 7.21 -0.76 -3.52
C VAL A 58 6.69 0.44 -4.31
N SER A 59 5.92 1.29 -3.67
CA SER A 59 5.30 2.49 -4.27
C SER A 59 5.16 3.59 -3.22
N PRO A 60 5.21 4.88 -3.61
CA PRO A 60 4.90 5.99 -2.73
C PRO A 60 3.45 5.99 -2.19
N ASP A 61 2.55 5.18 -2.75
CA ASP A 61 1.14 5.08 -2.33
C ASP A 61 0.98 4.84 -0.82
N ALA A 62 1.98 4.23 -0.17
CA ALA A 62 2.00 4.04 1.29
C ALA A 62 1.94 5.37 2.07
N LEU A 63 2.38 6.50 1.49
CA LEU A 63 2.31 7.83 2.10
C LEU A 63 0.87 8.31 2.27
N ALA A 64 -0.07 7.77 1.49
CA ALA A 64 -1.50 8.02 1.66
C ALA A 64 -2.01 7.62 3.07
N LEU A 65 -1.38 6.64 3.72
CA LEU A 65 -1.70 6.28 5.11
C LEU A 65 -1.48 7.44 6.08
N VAL A 66 -0.45 8.26 5.83
CA VAL A 66 -0.19 9.48 6.62
C VAL A 66 -1.10 10.61 6.18
N ARG A 67 -1.17 10.88 4.88
CA ARG A 67 -1.96 11.97 4.30
C ARG A 67 -3.42 11.92 4.72
N PHE A 68 -4.00 10.71 4.79
CA PHE A 68 -5.40 10.52 5.17
C PHE A 68 -5.62 10.18 6.66
N GLY A 69 -4.61 10.40 7.50
CA GLY A 69 -4.75 10.33 8.95
C GLY A 69 -4.86 8.91 9.53
N LEU A 70 -4.53 7.88 8.76
CA LEU A 70 -4.59 6.48 9.21
C LEU A 70 -3.36 6.06 10.01
N ARG A 71 -2.20 6.68 9.76
CA ARG A 71 -0.93 6.47 10.47
C ARG A 71 -0.25 7.79 10.79
N ALA A 72 0.43 7.84 11.90
CA ALA A 72 1.31 8.96 12.21
C ALA A 72 2.56 8.96 11.30
N PRO A 73 3.12 10.11 10.94
CA PRO A 73 4.30 10.18 10.06
C PRO A 73 5.55 9.56 10.70
N ASP A 74 5.61 9.51 12.02
CA ASP A 74 6.69 8.94 12.82
C ASP A 74 6.49 7.45 13.16
N ASP A 75 5.39 6.83 12.72
CA ASP A 75 5.19 5.39 12.85
C ASP A 75 6.40 4.65 12.25
N PRO A 76 7.05 3.73 13.00
CA PRO A 76 8.24 3.02 12.53
C PRO A 76 8.05 2.32 11.16
N ARG A 77 6.85 1.79 10.88
CA ARG A 77 6.53 1.13 9.61
C ARG A 77 6.49 2.12 8.45
N ILE A 78 5.96 3.32 8.68
CA ILE A 78 5.98 4.40 7.70
C ILE A 78 7.42 4.86 7.44
N ARG A 79 8.18 5.15 8.49
CA ARG A 79 9.59 5.59 8.36
C ARG A 79 10.45 4.56 7.63
N ASN A 80 10.29 3.28 7.94
CA ASN A 80 10.99 2.20 7.25
C ASN A 80 10.58 2.13 5.78
N THR A 81 9.29 2.29 5.48
CA THR A 81 8.78 2.30 4.10
C THR A 81 9.30 3.50 3.31
N VAL A 82 9.36 4.69 3.92
CA VAL A 82 9.95 5.89 3.30
C VAL A 82 11.42 5.64 2.93
N ARG A 83 12.20 4.99 3.79
CA ARG A 83 13.60 4.65 3.48
C ARG A 83 13.71 3.70 2.29
N VAL A 84 12.81 2.72 2.19
CA VAL A 84 12.80 1.79 1.05
C VAL A 84 12.32 2.49 -0.23
N ILE A 85 11.31 3.35 -0.16
CA ILE A 85 10.85 4.19 -1.28
C ILE A 85 12.02 5.04 -1.79
N ASP A 86 12.76 5.70 -0.90
CA ASP A 86 13.87 6.56 -1.29
C ASP A 86 15.04 5.75 -1.89
N ALA A 87 15.32 4.57 -1.36
CA ALA A 87 16.38 3.72 -1.90
C ALA A 87 16.08 3.20 -3.32
N LEU A 88 14.80 2.93 -3.65
CA LEU A 88 14.42 2.29 -4.92
C LEU A 88 13.87 3.23 -5.97
N LEU A 89 13.16 4.28 -5.56
CA LEU A 89 12.30 5.06 -6.46
C LEU A 89 12.73 6.52 -6.60
N LYS A 90 13.54 7.04 -5.67
CA LYS A 90 14.03 8.41 -5.71
C LYS A 90 15.06 8.57 -6.83
N VAL A 91 14.90 9.62 -7.60
CA VAL A 91 15.85 10.06 -8.64
C VAL A 91 16.22 11.51 -8.36
N ASP A 92 17.51 11.80 -8.23
CA ASP A 92 17.99 13.16 -8.09
C ASP A 92 18.19 13.78 -9.48
N LEU A 93 17.43 14.84 -9.75
CA LEU A 93 17.38 15.58 -11.01
C LEU A 93 17.87 17.02 -10.81
N PRO A 94 18.14 17.80 -11.88
CA PRO A 94 18.64 19.17 -11.74
C PRO A 94 17.76 20.10 -10.88
N ALA A 95 16.43 19.95 -10.93
CA ALA A 95 15.51 20.73 -10.11
C ALA A 95 15.40 20.20 -8.66
N GLY A 96 15.82 18.98 -8.40
CA GLY A 96 15.73 18.30 -7.11
C GLY A 96 15.19 16.88 -7.23
N PRO A 97 14.83 16.23 -6.09
CA PRO A 97 14.38 14.84 -6.09
C PRO A 97 12.99 14.65 -6.69
N CYS A 98 12.84 13.59 -7.44
CA CYS A 98 11.58 13.11 -8.00
C CYS A 98 11.46 11.60 -7.78
N TRP A 99 10.25 11.04 -7.80
CA TRP A 99 10.03 9.63 -7.54
C TRP A 99 9.33 8.94 -8.69
N ARG A 100 9.68 7.66 -8.92
CA ARG A 100 8.95 6.75 -9.80
C ARG A 100 7.72 6.18 -9.09
N ARG A 101 6.69 5.79 -9.85
CA ARG A 101 5.45 5.24 -9.30
C ARG A 101 5.67 3.94 -8.52
N TYR A 102 6.48 3.05 -9.06
CA TYR A 102 6.89 1.79 -8.42
C TYR A 102 8.08 1.20 -9.17
N ASN A 103 8.82 0.35 -8.47
CA ASN A 103 9.95 -0.33 -9.08
C ASN A 103 9.47 -1.36 -10.10
N GLY A 104 10.09 -1.33 -11.27
CA GLY A 104 9.70 -2.18 -12.39
C GLY A 104 8.57 -1.62 -13.24
N ASP A 105 8.11 -0.40 -13.00
CA ASP A 105 7.16 0.29 -13.89
C ASP A 105 7.67 0.35 -15.33
N GLY A 106 6.82 -0.01 -16.27
CA GLY A 106 7.13 0.02 -17.70
C GLY A 106 6.41 1.15 -18.45
N TYR A 107 5.77 2.08 -17.76
CA TYR A 107 5.02 3.17 -18.39
C TYR A 107 5.86 4.44 -18.55
N GLY A 108 6.37 4.65 -19.73
CA GLY A 108 7.19 5.80 -20.13
C GLY A 108 8.00 5.48 -21.38
N GLU A 109 8.77 6.46 -21.87
CA GLU A 109 9.62 6.30 -23.03
C GLU A 109 10.68 5.21 -22.82
N HIS A 110 11.04 4.52 -23.90
CA HIS A 110 12.15 3.57 -23.91
C HIS A 110 13.48 4.23 -23.53
N GLU A 111 14.50 3.42 -23.24
CA GLU A 111 15.85 3.93 -22.91
C GLU A 111 16.49 4.73 -24.05
N ASP A 112 16.16 4.41 -25.29
CA ASP A 112 16.60 5.12 -26.50
C ASP A 112 15.72 6.33 -26.85
N GLY A 113 14.81 6.73 -25.96
CA GLY A 113 13.89 7.85 -26.13
C GLY A 113 12.76 7.63 -27.11
N ARG A 114 12.55 6.40 -27.63
CA ARG A 114 11.34 6.11 -28.41
C ARG A 114 10.10 6.25 -27.54
N ALA A 115 9.02 6.74 -28.13
CA ALA A 115 7.73 6.89 -27.46
C ALA A 115 7.25 5.55 -26.89
N PHE A 116 6.49 5.64 -25.79
CA PHE A 116 5.79 4.50 -25.21
C PHE A 116 4.85 3.84 -26.26
N ASP A 117 4.98 2.55 -26.43
CA ASP A 117 4.23 1.74 -27.41
C ASP A 117 3.42 0.59 -26.77
N GLY A 118 3.18 0.68 -25.44
CA GLY A 118 2.58 -0.37 -24.63
C GLY A 118 3.57 -1.01 -23.66
N SER A 119 4.85 -0.77 -23.86
CA SER A 119 5.95 -1.10 -22.95
C SER A 119 6.99 0.01 -22.97
N GLY A 120 7.85 0.07 -21.96
CA GLY A 120 8.90 1.09 -21.84
C GLY A 120 9.55 1.10 -20.47
N VAL A 121 9.98 2.26 -20.02
CA VAL A 121 10.60 2.49 -18.71
C VAL A 121 9.81 3.55 -17.95
N GLY A 122 9.36 3.22 -16.75
CA GLY A 122 8.67 4.17 -15.89
C GLY A 122 9.58 5.32 -15.49
N ARG A 123 9.22 6.53 -15.90
CA ARG A 123 9.98 7.75 -15.59
C ARG A 123 9.46 8.38 -14.28
N PRO A 124 10.25 9.28 -13.63
CA PRO A 124 9.81 9.97 -12.41
C PRO A 124 8.62 10.91 -12.68
N TRP A 125 7.75 11.03 -11.68
CA TRP A 125 6.53 11.82 -11.74
C TRP A 125 6.61 13.04 -10.82
N PRO A 126 6.57 14.27 -11.31
CA PRO A 126 6.55 15.48 -10.50
C PRO A 126 5.47 15.49 -9.42
N LEU A 127 4.29 14.95 -9.73
CA LEU A 127 3.21 14.71 -8.78
C LEU A 127 3.69 14.05 -7.46
N LEU A 128 4.55 13.04 -7.56
CA LEU A 128 5.04 12.30 -6.38
C LEU A 128 6.00 13.11 -5.52
N THR A 129 6.66 14.13 -6.10
CA THR A 129 7.40 15.14 -5.34
C THR A 129 6.46 15.95 -4.45
N GLY A 130 5.27 16.32 -4.97
CA GLY A 130 4.22 16.97 -4.19
C GLY A 130 3.64 16.10 -3.08
N GLU A 131 3.38 14.81 -3.37
CA GLU A 131 2.92 13.86 -2.35
C GLU A 131 3.96 13.65 -1.25
N ARG A 132 5.24 13.59 -1.61
CA ARG A 132 6.33 13.53 -0.63
C ARG A 132 6.40 14.80 0.22
N ALA A 133 6.18 15.99 -0.36
CA ALA A 133 6.12 17.24 0.37
C ALA A 133 5.00 17.27 1.42
N HIS A 134 3.84 16.70 1.11
CA HIS A 134 2.76 16.53 2.10
C HIS A 134 3.16 15.62 3.26
N TYR A 135 3.92 14.55 2.99
CA TYR A 135 4.47 13.70 4.05
C TYR A 135 5.44 14.48 4.94
N GLU A 136 6.37 15.23 4.35
CA GLU A 136 7.33 16.05 5.13
C GLU A 136 6.61 17.12 5.98
N LEU A 137 5.58 17.75 5.44
CA LEU A 137 4.75 18.68 6.20
C LEU A 137 4.02 17.99 7.37
N ALA A 138 3.45 16.81 7.13
CA ALA A 138 2.81 16.02 8.19
C ALA A 138 3.80 15.61 9.28
N ALA A 139 5.07 15.36 8.90
CA ALA A 139 6.16 15.03 9.82
C ALA A 139 6.74 16.25 10.57
N GLY A 140 6.21 17.45 10.31
CA GLY A 140 6.71 18.70 10.91
C GLY A 140 7.91 19.31 10.21
N ASN A 141 8.37 18.72 9.10
CA ASN A 141 9.55 19.17 8.34
C ASN A 141 9.15 20.22 7.29
N ARG A 142 8.62 21.36 7.75
CA ARG A 142 8.12 22.42 6.86
C ARG A 142 9.15 22.88 5.83
N ALA A 143 10.40 23.09 6.23
CA ALA A 143 11.46 23.51 5.33
C ALA A 143 11.73 22.51 4.20
N ALA A 144 11.67 21.20 4.50
CA ALA A 144 11.77 20.16 3.47
C ALA A 144 10.56 20.15 2.53
N ALA A 145 9.36 20.39 3.04
CA ALA A 145 8.16 20.50 2.22
C ALA A 145 8.21 21.71 1.27
N GLU A 146 8.71 22.86 1.74
CA GLU A 146 8.92 24.07 0.92
C GLU A 146 10.01 23.86 -0.16
N ALA A 147 11.09 23.16 0.16
CA ALA A 147 12.11 22.79 -0.82
C ALA A 147 11.55 21.85 -1.90
N LEU A 148 10.69 20.90 -1.52
CA LEU A 148 10.03 20.00 -2.47
C LEU A 148 8.97 20.72 -3.30
N LEU A 149 8.30 21.76 -2.77
CA LEU A 149 7.44 22.64 -3.58
C LEU A 149 8.25 23.32 -4.68
N ALA A 150 9.38 23.95 -4.33
CA ALA A 150 10.26 24.58 -5.31
C ALA A 150 10.78 23.58 -6.36
N THR A 151 11.08 22.35 -5.94
CA THR A 151 11.46 21.25 -6.84
C THR A 151 10.32 20.89 -7.81
N LEU A 152 9.09 20.76 -7.31
CA LEU A 152 7.90 20.48 -8.14
C LEU A 152 7.70 21.58 -9.19
N GLU A 153 7.80 22.84 -8.79
CA GLU A 153 7.71 24.01 -9.69
C GLU A 153 8.83 24.02 -10.72
N GLY A 154 10.04 23.59 -10.34
CA GLY A 154 11.19 23.47 -11.22
C GLY A 154 11.07 22.44 -12.33
N PHE A 155 10.11 21.53 -12.25
CA PHE A 155 9.79 20.58 -13.33
C PHE A 155 8.80 21.13 -14.37
N ALA A 156 8.23 22.31 -14.13
CA ALA A 156 7.31 22.91 -15.09
C ALA A 156 8.04 23.29 -16.40
N SER A 157 7.28 23.29 -17.49
CA SER A 157 7.72 23.84 -18.76
C SER A 157 7.89 25.36 -18.68
N ASP A 158 8.44 25.96 -19.73
CA ASP A 158 8.57 27.41 -19.83
C ASP A 158 7.20 28.14 -19.84
N GLY A 159 6.12 27.40 -20.19
CA GLY A 159 4.74 27.85 -20.07
C GLY A 159 4.10 27.59 -18.70
N HIS A 160 4.88 27.20 -17.68
CA HIS A 160 4.43 26.87 -16.32
C HIS A 160 3.46 25.69 -16.25
N LEU A 161 3.54 24.74 -17.20
CA LEU A 161 2.74 23.54 -17.21
C LEU A 161 3.51 22.38 -16.60
N LEU A 162 2.89 21.68 -15.65
CA LEU A 162 3.46 20.50 -14.99
C LEU A 162 3.23 19.24 -15.85
N PRO A 163 4.29 18.49 -16.19
CA PRO A 163 4.18 17.26 -16.94
C PRO A 163 3.76 16.07 -16.08
N GLU A 164 3.33 15.00 -16.74
CA GLU A 164 3.14 13.71 -16.11
C GLU A 164 4.47 13.10 -15.67
N GLN A 165 5.46 13.10 -16.57
CA GLN A 165 6.78 12.52 -16.32
C GLN A 165 7.89 13.47 -16.76
N VAL A 166 9.06 13.28 -16.15
CA VAL A 166 10.30 13.97 -16.52
C VAL A 166 11.34 12.95 -16.96
N TRP A 167 12.17 13.37 -17.94
CA TRP A 167 13.25 12.52 -18.44
C TRP A 167 14.37 12.39 -17.41
N ASP A 168 14.79 11.17 -17.09
CA ASP A 168 15.77 10.89 -16.05
C ASP A 168 17.04 10.16 -16.55
N ALA A 169 17.13 9.93 -17.86
CA ALA A 169 18.28 9.34 -18.52
C ALA A 169 19.16 10.44 -19.18
N PRO A 170 20.29 10.08 -19.81
CA PRO A 170 21.10 11.02 -20.57
C PRO A 170 20.32 11.78 -21.65
N ASP A 171 20.74 12.96 -21.97
CA ASP A 171 20.10 13.80 -22.99
C ASP A 171 20.08 13.10 -24.35
N ILE A 172 18.97 13.23 -25.07
CA ILE A 172 18.78 12.79 -26.45
C ILE A 172 18.24 14.00 -27.25
N PRO A 173 19.11 14.91 -27.69
CA PRO A 173 18.68 16.15 -28.36
C PRO A 173 17.83 15.92 -29.61
N GLU A 174 18.09 14.84 -30.35
CA GLU A 174 17.34 14.47 -31.56
C GLU A 174 15.87 14.11 -31.27
N ARG A 175 15.54 13.89 -30.00
CA ARG A 175 14.19 13.58 -29.53
C ARG A 175 13.65 14.65 -28.57
N GLU A 176 14.36 15.75 -28.40
CA GLU A 176 14.03 16.84 -27.46
C GLU A 176 13.89 16.35 -26.01
N LEU A 177 14.61 15.27 -25.64
CA LEU A 177 14.65 14.73 -24.30
C LEU A 177 15.89 15.22 -23.57
N PHE A 178 15.68 15.96 -22.48
CA PHE A 178 16.74 16.53 -21.64
C PHE A 178 16.51 16.16 -20.19
N ARG A 179 17.57 15.77 -19.49
CA ARG A 179 17.48 15.29 -18.12
C ARG A 179 16.87 16.33 -17.19
N GLY A 180 15.79 15.96 -16.50
CA GLY A 180 15.03 16.81 -15.58
C GLY A 180 14.00 17.73 -16.26
N ARG A 181 13.84 17.63 -17.59
CA ARG A 181 12.81 18.35 -18.36
C ARG A 181 11.63 17.40 -18.65
N PRO A 182 10.45 17.95 -19.01
CA PRO A 182 9.31 17.14 -19.41
C PRO A 182 9.68 16.09 -20.45
N SER A 183 9.18 14.88 -20.28
CA SER A 183 9.31 13.82 -21.27
C SER A 183 8.21 13.92 -22.35
N GLY A 184 8.08 12.94 -23.25
CA GLY A 184 6.98 12.87 -24.23
C GLY A 184 5.61 12.50 -23.64
N SER A 185 5.50 12.42 -22.32
CA SER A 185 4.26 12.14 -21.60
C SER A 185 3.25 13.29 -21.61
N ALA A 186 2.06 13.07 -21.02
CA ALA A 186 1.01 14.11 -20.99
C ALA A 186 1.48 15.40 -20.33
N MET A 187 1.21 16.54 -20.97
CA MET A 187 1.48 17.89 -20.46
C MET A 187 0.43 18.87 -21.00
N PRO A 188 -0.34 19.58 -20.11
CA PRO A 188 -0.29 19.48 -18.64
C PRO A 188 -0.91 18.20 -18.10
N LEU A 189 -0.40 17.70 -16.97
CA LEU A 189 -1.11 16.72 -16.17
C LEU A 189 -1.97 17.44 -15.12
N VAL A 190 -3.29 17.37 -15.25
CA VAL A 190 -4.23 18.02 -14.30
C VAL A 190 -4.01 17.56 -12.86
N TRP A 191 -3.70 16.30 -12.66
CA TRP A 191 -3.40 15.75 -11.33
C TRP A 191 -2.17 16.39 -10.69
N ALA A 192 -1.08 16.61 -11.44
CA ALA A 192 0.09 17.29 -10.91
C ALA A 192 -0.20 18.76 -10.53
N HIS A 193 -1.02 19.47 -11.32
CA HIS A 193 -1.48 20.80 -10.98
C HIS A 193 -2.38 20.82 -9.75
N ALA A 194 -3.29 19.86 -9.63
CA ALA A 194 -4.16 19.73 -8.44
C ALA A 194 -3.32 19.47 -7.18
N GLU A 195 -2.26 18.65 -7.28
CA GLU A 195 -1.35 18.38 -6.19
C GLU A 195 -0.56 19.63 -5.79
N HIS A 196 -0.07 20.41 -6.76
CA HIS A 196 0.59 21.68 -6.53
C HIS A 196 -0.31 22.66 -5.75
N VAL A 197 -1.56 22.84 -6.21
CA VAL A 197 -2.54 23.74 -5.53
C VAL A 197 -2.81 23.27 -4.10
N LYS A 198 -2.98 21.97 -3.89
CA LYS A 198 -3.18 21.37 -2.55
C LYS A 198 -1.96 21.59 -1.65
N LEU A 199 -0.75 21.46 -2.20
CA LEU A 199 0.48 21.67 -1.44
C LEU A 199 0.64 23.14 -1.02
N LEU A 200 0.40 24.09 -1.93
CA LEU A 200 0.37 25.53 -1.62
C LEU A 200 -0.60 25.82 -0.47
N ARG A 201 -1.82 25.27 -0.55
CA ARG A 201 -2.82 25.40 0.50
C ARG A 201 -2.36 24.79 1.81
N SER A 202 -1.77 23.59 1.78
CA SER A 202 -1.27 22.90 2.97
C SER A 202 -0.15 23.69 3.66
N LEU A 203 0.76 24.27 2.90
CA LEU A 203 1.82 25.11 3.42
C LEU A 203 1.28 26.43 4.00
N ALA A 204 0.28 27.04 3.36
CA ALA A 204 -0.38 28.24 3.88
C ALA A 204 -1.11 27.96 5.21
N ASP A 205 -1.79 26.84 5.31
CA ASP A 205 -2.52 26.41 6.51
C ASP A 205 -1.59 25.83 7.61
N GLY A 206 -0.32 25.55 7.29
CA GLY A 206 0.65 24.92 8.20
C GLY A 206 0.32 23.46 8.54
N ARG A 207 -0.53 22.82 7.76
CA ARG A 207 -0.98 21.42 7.93
C ARG A 207 -1.43 20.82 6.61
N VAL A 208 -1.44 19.50 6.52
CA VAL A 208 -2.00 18.82 5.35
C VAL A 208 -3.48 19.15 5.23
N PHE A 209 -3.83 19.92 4.22
CA PHE A 209 -5.14 20.54 4.04
C PHE A 209 -6.26 19.50 3.81
N ASP A 210 -5.97 18.48 3.02
CA ASP A 210 -6.94 17.42 2.67
C ASP A 210 -6.89 16.20 3.60
N MET A 211 -6.23 16.31 4.76
CA MET A 211 -6.27 15.26 5.78
C MET A 211 -7.66 15.23 6.45
N PRO A 212 -8.41 14.12 6.33
CA PRO A 212 -9.73 14.02 6.94
C PRO A 212 -9.61 14.04 8.47
N PRO A 213 -10.36 14.90 9.17
CA PRO A 213 -10.24 15.02 10.64
C PRO A 213 -10.73 13.77 11.39
N GLN A 214 -11.73 13.06 10.86
CA GLN A 214 -12.32 11.89 11.54
C GLN A 214 -11.35 10.70 11.62
N PRO A 215 -10.70 10.23 10.53
CA PRO A 215 -9.67 9.20 10.62
C PRO A 215 -8.50 9.63 11.50
N ARG A 216 -8.03 10.88 11.39
CA ARG A 216 -6.96 11.39 12.25
C ARG A 216 -7.34 11.34 13.72
N GLN A 217 -8.53 11.83 14.08
CA GLN A 217 -9.02 11.77 15.46
C GLN A 217 -9.07 10.32 15.96
N ARG A 218 -9.70 9.43 15.18
CA ARG A 218 -9.90 8.03 15.54
C ARG A 218 -8.59 7.25 15.70
N TYR A 219 -7.67 7.37 14.75
CA TYR A 219 -6.51 6.47 14.68
C TYR A 219 -5.24 7.06 15.29
N GLN A 220 -5.03 8.38 15.18
CA GLN A 220 -3.81 9.02 15.67
C GLN A 220 -4.01 9.62 17.09
N VAL A 221 -5.16 10.22 17.39
CA VAL A 221 -5.40 10.87 18.68
C VAL A 221 -5.97 9.88 19.70
N GLU A 222 -7.06 9.18 19.35
CA GLU A 222 -7.73 8.23 20.25
C GLU A 222 -7.08 6.85 20.26
N GLY A 223 -6.22 6.54 19.26
CA GLY A 223 -5.53 5.26 19.16
C GLY A 223 -6.46 4.07 18.98
N VAL A 224 -7.65 4.28 18.42
CA VAL A 224 -8.65 3.22 18.23
C VAL A 224 -8.08 2.12 17.35
N ARG A 225 -8.09 0.89 17.85
CA ARG A 225 -7.70 -0.31 17.12
C ARG A 225 -8.89 -1.25 17.02
N SER A 226 -9.01 -1.98 15.91
CA SER A 226 -9.97 -3.06 15.81
C SER A 226 -9.61 -4.16 16.80
N ARG A 227 -10.59 -4.64 17.55
CA ARG A 227 -10.48 -5.86 18.36
C ARG A 227 -10.75 -7.12 17.55
N HIS A 228 -11.15 -6.98 16.27
CA HIS A 228 -11.44 -8.08 15.39
C HIS A 228 -10.25 -8.38 14.49
N CYS A 229 -9.84 -9.65 14.45
CA CYS A 229 -9.06 -10.22 13.38
C CYS A 229 -10.05 -10.83 12.37
N VAL A 230 -10.03 -10.38 11.13
CA VAL A 230 -11.01 -10.81 10.12
C VAL A 230 -10.40 -11.88 9.24
N TRP A 231 -11.06 -13.04 9.21
CA TRP A 231 -10.77 -14.13 8.29
C TRP A 231 -11.79 -14.13 7.14
N ARG A 232 -11.31 -14.29 5.92
CA ARG A 232 -12.09 -14.39 4.68
C ARG A 232 -11.40 -15.36 3.73
N PHE A 233 -12.09 -15.88 2.72
CA PHE A 233 -11.47 -16.71 1.69
C PHE A 233 -10.35 -15.98 0.90
N ASN A 234 -10.43 -14.67 0.77
CA ASN A 234 -9.39 -13.83 0.18
C ASN A 234 -8.50 -13.15 1.24
N ASN A 235 -8.57 -13.58 2.49
CA ASN A 235 -7.76 -13.11 3.61
C ASN A 235 -7.71 -14.17 4.71
N LYS A 236 -7.04 -15.29 4.46
CA LYS A 236 -6.92 -16.41 5.38
C LYS A 236 -5.80 -16.16 6.40
N CYS A 237 -6.05 -15.25 7.36
CA CYS A 237 -5.09 -15.01 8.43
C CYS A 237 -4.77 -16.30 9.20
N ARG A 238 -3.50 -16.52 9.54
CA ARG A 238 -3.00 -17.71 10.25
C ARG A 238 -2.70 -17.46 11.72
N SER A 239 -2.82 -16.22 12.18
CA SER A 239 -2.67 -15.88 13.59
C SER A 239 -3.53 -14.68 13.96
N LEU A 240 -3.83 -14.55 15.24
CA LEU A 240 -4.47 -13.38 15.83
C LEU A 240 -3.81 -13.05 17.17
N SER A 241 -3.81 -11.77 17.52
CA SER A 241 -3.25 -11.34 18.80
C SER A 241 -4.16 -11.76 19.96
N ALA A 242 -3.56 -12.18 21.08
CA ALA A 242 -4.30 -12.48 22.30
C ALA A 242 -5.25 -11.31 22.67
N GLY A 243 -6.44 -11.63 23.16
CA GLY A 243 -7.47 -10.63 23.45
C GLY A 243 -8.28 -10.16 22.24
N SER A 244 -7.98 -10.64 21.03
CA SER A 244 -8.75 -10.32 19.83
C SER A 244 -9.91 -11.29 19.62
N ILE A 245 -10.93 -10.82 18.91
CA ILE A 245 -12.09 -11.60 18.46
C ILE A 245 -11.82 -12.05 17.02
N LEU A 246 -11.93 -13.35 16.76
CA LEU A 246 -11.89 -13.84 15.39
C LEU A 246 -13.26 -13.64 14.72
N ARG A 247 -13.30 -12.79 13.70
CA ARG A 247 -14.47 -12.62 12.84
C ARG A 247 -14.27 -13.41 11.54
N VAL A 248 -15.16 -14.37 11.28
CA VAL A 248 -15.23 -15.08 9.99
C VAL A 248 -16.29 -14.40 9.13
N GLU A 249 -15.90 -13.92 7.93
CA GLU A 249 -16.81 -13.27 6.98
C GLU A 249 -16.93 -14.11 5.71
N LEU A 250 -18.18 -14.36 5.31
CA LEU A 250 -18.55 -15.21 4.18
C LEU A 250 -19.53 -14.48 3.27
N LEU A 251 -19.75 -15.00 2.06
CA LEU A 251 -20.71 -14.45 1.09
C LEU A 251 -22.07 -15.17 1.12
N ALA A 252 -22.23 -16.17 2.00
CA ALA A 252 -23.48 -16.90 2.19
C ALA A 252 -23.66 -17.27 3.67
N ALA A 253 -24.88 -17.61 4.05
CA ALA A 253 -25.24 -18.06 5.39
C ALA A 253 -24.54 -19.39 5.75
N ALA A 254 -23.97 -19.45 6.94
CA ALA A 254 -23.26 -20.64 7.41
C ALA A 254 -23.26 -20.73 8.94
N THR A 255 -22.86 -21.87 9.47
CA THR A 255 -22.48 -22.06 10.85
C THR A 255 -20.99 -22.35 10.93
N ILE A 256 -20.26 -21.62 11.76
CA ILE A 256 -18.85 -21.87 12.01
C ILE A 256 -18.72 -22.86 13.16
N HIS A 257 -18.22 -24.03 12.84
CA HIS A 257 -17.94 -25.12 13.78
C HIS A 257 -16.46 -25.03 14.18
N TRP A 258 -16.17 -24.79 15.46
CA TRP A 258 -14.83 -24.44 15.88
C TRP A 258 -14.43 -24.93 17.27
N THR A 259 -13.14 -25.01 17.50
CA THR A 259 -12.52 -25.45 18.75
C THR A 259 -11.27 -24.64 19.08
N SER A 260 -10.89 -24.60 20.37
CA SER A 260 -9.62 -24.05 20.85
C SER A 260 -8.78 -25.08 21.63
N ASP A 261 -9.20 -26.36 21.65
CA ASP A 261 -8.60 -27.41 22.47
C ASP A 261 -8.46 -28.76 21.73
N ALA A 262 -8.14 -28.71 20.42
CA ALA A 262 -7.94 -29.88 19.56
C ALA A 262 -9.18 -30.78 19.48
N TRP A 263 -10.37 -30.19 19.28
CA TRP A 263 -11.66 -30.85 19.12
C TRP A 263 -12.18 -31.61 20.37
N ARG A 264 -11.65 -31.30 21.55
CA ARG A 264 -12.19 -31.86 22.80
C ARG A 264 -13.54 -31.22 23.17
N THR A 265 -13.61 -29.90 22.99
CA THR A 265 -14.85 -29.12 23.03
C THR A 265 -15.09 -28.43 21.71
N VAL A 266 -16.34 -28.45 21.30
CA VAL A 266 -16.79 -27.89 20.02
C VAL A 266 -17.82 -26.79 20.29
N ARG A 267 -17.76 -25.76 19.51
CA ARG A 267 -18.72 -24.65 19.54
C ARG A 267 -19.24 -24.38 18.14
N ASP A 268 -20.52 -24.10 18.04
CA ASP A 268 -21.19 -23.69 16.81
C ASP A 268 -21.61 -22.22 16.91
N THR A 269 -21.18 -21.43 15.94
CA THR A 269 -21.53 -20.02 15.87
C THR A 269 -22.15 -19.72 14.50
N PRO A 270 -23.48 -19.52 14.44
CA PRO A 270 -24.13 -19.18 13.19
C PRO A 270 -23.72 -17.77 12.72
N THR A 271 -23.62 -17.59 11.41
CA THR A 271 -23.38 -16.28 10.82
C THR A 271 -24.62 -15.39 10.91
N ARG A 272 -24.40 -14.10 10.96
CA ARG A 272 -25.43 -13.04 10.87
C ARG A 272 -25.25 -12.29 9.56
N ASP A 273 -26.35 -11.96 8.90
CA ASP A 273 -26.33 -11.09 7.72
C ASP A 273 -26.03 -9.65 8.14
N SER A 274 -25.07 -9.03 7.47
CA SER A 274 -24.73 -7.61 7.63
C SER A 274 -25.70 -6.65 6.96
N GLY A 275 -26.58 -7.15 6.08
CA GLY A 275 -27.41 -6.34 5.18
C GLY A 275 -26.66 -5.82 3.93
N PHE A 276 -25.40 -6.22 3.72
CA PHE A 276 -24.54 -5.83 2.59
C PHE A 276 -24.02 -7.02 1.78
N GLY A 277 -24.71 -8.16 1.84
CA GLY A 277 -24.30 -9.38 1.16
C GLY A 277 -23.10 -10.08 1.81
N ILE A 278 -22.77 -9.73 3.04
CA ILE A 278 -21.74 -10.38 3.85
C ILE A 278 -22.39 -10.99 5.08
N HIS A 279 -22.15 -12.28 5.31
CA HIS A 279 -22.50 -13.00 6.50
C HIS A 279 -21.28 -13.13 7.41
N PHE A 280 -21.42 -12.84 8.71
CA PHE A 280 -20.28 -12.88 9.62
C PHE A 280 -20.61 -13.57 10.95
N ALA A 281 -19.61 -14.24 11.50
CA ALA A 281 -19.63 -14.81 12.84
C ALA A 281 -18.46 -14.29 13.67
N ASP A 282 -18.73 -13.78 14.86
CA ASP A 282 -17.70 -13.41 15.83
C ASP A 282 -17.50 -14.59 16.79
N LEU A 283 -16.34 -15.21 16.73
CA LEU A 283 -15.98 -16.30 17.63
C LEU A 283 -15.43 -15.74 18.93
N ASP A 284 -15.91 -16.25 20.07
CA ASP A 284 -15.49 -15.79 21.40
C ASP A 284 -14.07 -16.27 21.73
N THR A 285 -13.09 -15.60 21.14
CA THR A 285 -11.65 -15.90 21.27
C THR A 285 -10.90 -14.93 22.16
N ALA A 286 -11.56 -13.88 22.68
CA ALA A 286 -10.92 -12.84 23.47
C ALA A 286 -10.28 -13.34 24.77
N GLY A 287 -10.78 -14.45 25.32
CA GLY A 287 -10.22 -15.09 26.52
C GLY A 287 -9.04 -16.03 26.27
N LEU A 288 -8.66 -16.26 25.02
CA LEU A 288 -7.57 -17.18 24.69
C LEU A 288 -6.20 -16.50 24.86
N THR A 289 -5.23 -17.26 25.35
CA THR A 289 -3.86 -16.78 25.64
C THR A 289 -2.90 -17.12 24.50
N ALA A 290 -1.82 -16.33 24.42
CA ALA A 290 -0.72 -16.60 23.48
C ALA A 290 -0.17 -18.02 23.64
N GLY A 291 0.22 -18.64 22.53
CA GLY A 291 0.64 -20.04 22.45
C GLY A 291 -0.51 -21.03 22.23
N GLY A 292 -1.77 -20.60 22.35
CA GLY A 292 -2.94 -21.37 21.98
C GLY A 292 -3.22 -21.36 20.46
N GLY A 293 -4.28 -22.03 20.06
CA GLY A 293 -4.74 -22.08 18.68
C GLY A 293 -6.24 -22.21 18.57
N ILE A 294 -6.76 -21.91 17.39
CA ILE A 294 -8.14 -22.08 17.00
C ILE A 294 -8.15 -22.92 15.74
N VAL A 295 -9.07 -23.87 15.66
CA VAL A 295 -9.38 -24.59 14.43
C VAL A 295 -10.86 -24.44 14.17
N PHE A 296 -11.25 -24.16 12.93
CA PHE A 296 -12.64 -24.10 12.55
C PHE A 296 -12.87 -24.66 11.14
N THR A 297 -14.09 -25.10 10.91
CA THR A 297 -14.62 -25.45 9.59
C THR A 297 -15.97 -24.77 9.38
N ILE A 298 -16.51 -24.84 8.18
CA ILE A 298 -17.73 -24.13 7.78
C ILE A 298 -18.80 -25.14 7.38
N HIS A 299 -19.99 -25.03 7.95
CA HIS A 299 -21.18 -25.70 7.48
C HIS A 299 -22.09 -24.70 6.77
N TRP A 300 -22.25 -24.84 5.45
CA TRP A 300 -23.07 -23.96 4.62
C TRP A 300 -24.56 -24.28 4.83
N THR A 301 -25.32 -23.30 5.32
CA THR A 301 -26.72 -23.51 5.72
C THR A 301 -27.61 -23.84 4.53
N ASP A 302 -27.54 -23.06 3.46
CA ASP A 302 -28.42 -23.23 2.30
C ASP A 302 -28.07 -24.47 1.45
N ALA A 303 -26.80 -24.86 1.45
CA ALA A 303 -26.31 -26.02 0.71
C ALA A 303 -26.31 -27.30 1.55
N GLU A 304 -26.61 -27.21 2.84
CA GLU A 304 -26.61 -28.33 3.82
C GLU A 304 -25.32 -29.18 3.74
N ARG A 305 -24.16 -28.52 3.55
CA ARG A 305 -22.88 -29.23 3.36
C ARG A 305 -21.74 -28.60 4.13
N TRP A 306 -20.77 -29.41 4.48
CA TRP A 306 -19.50 -28.97 5.02
C TRP A 306 -18.58 -28.45 3.94
N GLU A 307 -17.73 -27.48 4.29
CA GLU A 307 -16.63 -26.97 3.43
C GLU A 307 -15.60 -28.07 3.15
N GLY A 308 -15.42 -29.01 4.10
CA GLY A 308 -14.50 -30.14 3.96
C GLY A 308 -13.02 -29.76 4.20
N VAL A 309 -12.76 -28.56 4.70
CA VAL A 309 -11.42 -28.08 5.06
C VAL A 309 -11.46 -27.45 6.44
N ASP A 310 -10.44 -27.73 7.25
CA ASP A 310 -10.22 -27.09 8.54
C ASP A 310 -9.23 -25.95 8.40
N TYR A 311 -9.56 -24.81 9.02
CA TYR A 311 -8.74 -23.60 9.02
C TYR A 311 -8.17 -23.37 10.43
N GLY A 312 -6.84 -23.31 10.53
CA GLY A 312 -6.12 -23.13 11.80
C GLY A 312 -5.53 -21.73 11.96
N LEU A 313 -5.60 -21.17 13.18
CA LEU A 313 -4.95 -19.92 13.56
C LEU A 313 -4.20 -20.09 14.87
N ALA A 314 -2.99 -19.52 14.95
CA ALA A 314 -2.25 -19.40 16.20
C ALA A 314 -2.68 -18.15 16.99
N ILE A 315 -2.62 -18.21 18.32
CA ILE A 315 -2.77 -17.03 19.20
C ILE A 315 -1.38 -16.51 19.53
N GLU A 316 -1.08 -15.26 19.18
CA GLU A 316 0.20 -14.56 19.41
C GLU A 316 0.10 -13.49 20.50
#